data_b71192316f4e0b9f72d60cbeb28fd60e
#
_entry.id   b71192316f4e0b9f72d60cbeb28fd60e
#
_cell.length_a   1.000
_cell.length_b   1.000
_cell.length_c   1.000
_cell.angle_alpha   90.00
_cell.angle_beta   90.00
_cell.angle_gamma   90.00
#
_symmetry.space_group_name_H-M   'P 1'
#
loop_
_entity.id
_entity.type
_entity.pdbx_description
1 polymer ?
#
loop_
_entity_poly.entity_id
_entity_poly.type
_entity_poly.pdbx_seq_one_letter_code
_entity_poly.pdbx_strand_id
1 'polypeptide(L)'
;ITLYLKNDTGALCYALLTGNKTLLSDKAYSNFKTCGATHIMAVSGLHTAVICMGFYLLLKNIGVKRNIRTLLSLLVLLFYVALTDFSVSVIRSSIMIFILLFARVVNRKADALNSLGLATALICINPFAVSDTSAVLSVLSVLGMLAIKPKIDSYLKPVKANKFLLYAYDSFTLTLSIMITTFPAVWVFFSNISFVSYLANIILIPLAQLTMIGSLFISLLGFSKFICIIPAVITYIPAKLMLTFADLLASNLGFLTLDVSNEFYLLSYCLIIVLLGLSLVLNRKIKVKALVAVSMSVFILTASLSAFQNIGKTYVNVSSANAVVIY
;
A
#
# COMPACT_ATOMS: atom_id res chain seq x y z
N ILE A 1 -16.61 -3.88 16.94
CA ILE A 1 -15.16 -3.73 17.20
C ILE A 1 -14.94 -2.71 18.29
N THR A 2 -15.42 -1.48 18.15
CA THR A 2 -15.24 -0.37 19.10
C THR A 2 -15.85 -0.62 20.50
N LEU A 3 -16.78 -1.56 20.62
CA LEU A 3 -17.31 -2.02 21.92
C LEU A 3 -16.27 -2.83 22.74
N TYR A 4 -15.35 -3.51 22.06
CA TYR A 4 -14.36 -4.39 22.68
C TYR A 4 -12.97 -3.75 22.76
N LEU A 5 -12.64 -2.93 21.76
CA LEU A 5 -11.40 -2.17 21.68
C LEU A 5 -11.70 -0.69 21.71
N LYS A 6 -11.20 0.00 22.74
CA LYS A 6 -11.46 1.44 22.98
C LYS A 6 -10.36 2.31 22.37
N ASN A 7 -10.65 3.60 22.24
CA ASN A 7 -9.71 4.61 21.75
C ASN A 7 -9.19 4.31 20.32
N ASP A 8 -8.02 4.81 19.99
CA ASP A 8 -7.40 4.67 18.67
C ASP A 8 -7.14 3.21 18.25
N THR A 9 -7.02 2.27 19.19
CA THR A 9 -6.87 0.85 18.84
C THR A 9 -8.13 0.28 18.19
N GLY A 10 -9.31 0.60 18.73
CA GLY A 10 -10.59 0.21 18.15
C GLY A 10 -10.87 0.94 16.84
N ALA A 11 -10.54 2.24 16.78
CA ALA A 11 -10.66 3.05 15.58
C ALA A 11 -9.76 2.55 14.45
N LEU A 12 -8.52 2.15 14.76
CA LEU A 12 -7.59 1.56 13.80
C LEU A 12 -8.10 0.22 13.27
N CYS A 13 -8.60 -0.66 14.15
CA CYS A 13 -9.20 -1.93 13.75
C CYS A 13 -10.41 -1.74 12.83
N TYR A 14 -11.24 -0.76 13.13
CA TYR A 14 -12.38 -0.39 12.29
C TYR A 14 -11.92 0.14 10.93
N ALA A 15 -10.95 1.05 10.91
CA ALA A 15 -10.39 1.61 9.68
C ALA A 15 -9.75 0.53 8.78
N LEU A 16 -9.00 -0.42 9.35
CA LEU A 16 -8.39 -1.50 8.59
C LEU A 16 -9.42 -2.44 7.95
N LEU A 17 -10.57 -2.65 8.58
CA LEU A 17 -11.60 -3.54 8.05
C LEU A 17 -12.50 -2.87 7.02
N THR A 18 -12.90 -1.62 7.26
CA THR A 18 -13.92 -0.90 6.47
C THR A 18 -13.35 0.19 5.56
N GLY A 19 -12.10 0.64 5.82
CA GLY A 19 -11.49 1.81 5.17
C GLY A 19 -11.93 3.16 5.77
N ASN A 20 -12.88 3.17 6.70
CA ASN A 20 -13.39 4.40 7.30
C ASN A 20 -12.50 4.86 8.46
N LYS A 21 -11.94 6.06 8.35
CA LYS A 21 -10.95 6.65 9.26
C LYS A 21 -11.55 7.67 10.23
N THR A 22 -12.86 7.90 10.18
CA THR A 22 -13.52 8.98 10.92
C THR A 22 -13.41 8.87 12.45
N LEU A 23 -13.17 7.65 12.95
CA LEU A 23 -13.03 7.40 14.38
C LEU A 23 -11.60 7.51 14.90
N LEU A 24 -10.60 7.64 14.00
CA LEU A 24 -9.20 7.73 14.36
C LEU A 24 -8.88 9.17 14.80
N SER A 25 -8.08 9.33 15.85
CA SER A 25 -7.64 10.66 16.28
C SER A 25 -6.76 11.34 15.21
N ASP A 26 -6.82 12.67 15.13
CA ASP A 26 -6.00 13.45 14.21
C ASP A 26 -4.50 13.21 14.40
N LYS A 27 -4.07 13.02 15.66
CA LYS A 27 -2.68 12.68 15.96
C LYS A 27 -2.28 11.34 15.36
N ALA A 28 -3.07 10.29 15.58
CA ALA A 28 -2.78 8.98 15.03
C ALA A 28 -2.77 9.01 13.49
N TYR A 29 -3.75 9.66 12.88
CA TYR A 29 -3.80 9.81 11.42
C TYR A 29 -2.57 10.57 10.87
N SER A 30 -2.18 11.68 11.51
CA SER A 30 -0.99 12.46 11.14
C SER A 30 0.28 11.62 11.22
N ASN A 31 0.46 10.82 12.27
CA ASN A 31 1.62 9.93 12.42
C ASN A 31 1.73 8.93 11.26
N PHE A 32 0.61 8.29 10.89
CA PHE A 32 0.59 7.39 9.72
C PHE A 32 0.88 8.14 8.42
N LYS A 33 0.42 9.38 8.27
CA LYS A 33 0.69 10.23 7.11
C LYS A 33 2.18 10.55 7.00
N THR A 34 2.81 10.97 8.09
CA THR A 34 4.25 11.25 8.18
C THR A 34 5.09 10.01 7.86
N CYS A 35 4.67 8.84 8.34
CA CYS A 35 5.33 7.58 7.98
C CYS A 35 5.09 7.13 6.52
N GLY A 36 4.26 7.82 5.73
CA GLY A 36 3.88 7.38 4.39
C GLY A 36 3.04 6.10 4.39
N ALA A 37 2.40 5.77 5.51
CA ALA A 37 1.70 4.51 5.77
C ALA A 37 0.16 4.63 5.75
N THR A 38 -0.39 5.75 5.29
CA THR A 38 -1.85 5.97 5.17
C THR A 38 -2.54 4.96 4.26
N HIS A 39 -1.81 4.42 3.29
CA HIS A 39 -2.29 3.38 2.37
C HIS A 39 -2.62 2.07 3.09
N ILE A 40 -2.04 1.80 4.25
CA ILE A 40 -2.33 0.61 5.08
C ILE A 40 -3.74 0.68 5.64
N MET A 41 -4.21 1.89 6.02
CA MET A 41 -5.56 2.11 6.54
C MET A 41 -6.63 2.22 5.43
N ALA A 42 -6.23 2.40 4.18
CA ALA A 42 -7.15 2.28 3.06
C ALA A 42 -7.40 0.80 2.75
N VAL A 43 -8.64 0.43 2.48
CA VAL A 43 -8.91 -0.95 2.07
C VAL A 43 -8.18 -1.21 0.76
N SER A 44 -7.32 -2.22 0.77
CA SER A 44 -6.42 -2.54 -0.33
C SER A 44 -6.73 -3.89 -0.94
N GLY A 45 -6.14 -4.15 -2.11
CA GLY A 45 -6.19 -5.46 -2.74
C GLY A 45 -5.64 -6.60 -1.86
N LEU A 46 -4.70 -6.29 -0.95
CA LEU A 46 -4.18 -7.24 0.00
C LEU A 46 -5.26 -7.67 1.01
N HIS A 47 -6.04 -6.72 1.55
CA HIS A 47 -7.15 -7.01 2.45
C HIS A 47 -8.18 -7.92 1.79
N THR A 48 -8.59 -7.57 0.56
CA THR A 48 -9.49 -8.38 -0.26
C THR A 48 -8.96 -9.81 -0.50
N ALA A 49 -7.66 -9.92 -0.80
CA ALA A 49 -7.01 -11.20 -1.04
C ALA A 49 -6.95 -12.06 0.23
N VAL A 50 -6.58 -11.48 1.38
CA VAL A 50 -6.51 -12.18 2.67
C VAL A 50 -7.88 -12.73 3.07
N ILE A 51 -8.94 -11.91 2.96
CA ILE A 51 -10.31 -12.33 3.30
C ILE A 51 -10.78 -13.45 2.36
N CYS A 52 -10.74 -13.21 1.05
CA CYS A 52 -11.28 -14.14 0.07
C CYS A 52 -10.47 -15.44 -0.01
N MET A 53 -9.14 -15.33 -0.11
CA MET A 53 -8.26 -16.50 -0.21
C MET A 53 -8.13 -17.23 1.12
N GLY A 54 -8.15 -16.52 2.25
CA GLY A 54 -8.22 -17.13 3.58
C GLY A 54 -9.45 -18.00 3.73
N PHE A 55 -10.62 -17.47 3.36
CA PHE A 55 -11.88 -18.22 3.37
C PHE A 55 -11.84 -19.41 2.41
N TYR A 56 -11.31 -19.22 1.19
CA TYR A 56 -11.14 -20.31 0.22
C TYR A 56 -10.24 -21.43 0.76
N LEU A 57 -9.15 -21.10 1.47
CA LEU A 57 -8.24 -22.07 2.07
C LEU A 57 -8.89 -22.79 3.26
N LEU A 58 -9.65 -22.09 4.09
CA LEU A 58 -10.43 -22.70 5.17
C LEU A 58 -11.38 -23.77 4.63
N LEU A 59 -12.17 -23.44 3.62
CA LEU A 59 -13.08 -24.39 2.96
C LEU A 59 -12.33 -25.55 2.31
N LYS A 60 -11.12 -25.31 1.79
CA LYS A 60 -10.26 -26.37 1.26
C LYS A 60 -9.84 -27.35 2.37
N ASN A 61 -9.43 -26.84 3.53
CA ASN A 61 -8.97 -27.66 4.64
C ASN A 61 -10.10 -28.50 5.27
N ILE A 62 -11.34 -28.02 5.21
CA ILE A 62 -12.54 -28.75 5.66
C ILE A 62 -13.00 -29.79 4.60
N GLY A 63 -12.34 -29.85 3.44
CA GLY A 63 -12.67 -30.84 2.41
C GLY A 63 -13.80 -30.44 1.45
N VAL A 64 -14.25 -29.19 1.44
CA VAL A 64 -15.30 -28.71 0.53
C VAL A 64 -14.85 -28.84 -0.93
N LYS A 65 -15.73 -29.34 -1.79
CA LYS A 65 -15.48 -29.50 -3.24
C LYS A 65 -15.08 -28.17 -3.89
N ARG A 66 -14.14 -28.21 -4.87
CA ARG A 66 -13.55 -27.04 -5.51
C ARG A 66 -14.57 -26.02 -6.02
N ASN A 67 -15.60 -26.47 -6.70
CA ASN A 67 -16.61 -25.58 -7.29
C ASN A 67 -17.44 -24.87 -6.21
N ILE A 68 -17.82 -25.59 -5.15
CA ILE A 68 -18.60 -25.04 -4.04
C ILE A 68 -17.76 -24.02 -3.26
N ARG A 69 -16.51 -24.34 -2.91
CA ARG A 69 -15.65 -23.39 -2.21
C ARG A 69 -15.34 -22.14 -3.04
N THR A 70 -15.20 -22.28 -4.38
CA THR A 70 -15.06 -21.13 -5.28
C THR A 70 -16.30 -20.26 -5.24
N LEU A 71 -17.48 -20.84 -5.39
CA LEU A 71 -18.75 -20.11 -5.34
C LEU A 71 -18.93 -19.38 -4.01
N LEU A 72 -18.71 -20.06 -2.89
CA LEU A 72 -18.82 -19.45 -1.55
C LEU A 72 -17.80 -18.33 -1.35
N SER A 73 -16.56 -18.49 -1.84
CA SER A 73 -15.54 -17.45 -1.75
C SER A 73 -15.88 -16.22 -2.62
N LEU A 74 -16.53 -16.44 -3.77
CA LEU A 74 -17.01 -15.32 -4.60
C LEU A 74 -18.18 -14.59 -3.93
N LEU A 75 -19.06 -15.29 -3.21
CA LEU A 75 -20.13 -14.64 -2.43
C LEU A 75 -19.56 -13.79 -1.30
N VAL A 76 -18.55 -14.30 -0.57
CA VAL A 76 -17.82 -13.52 0.45
C VAL A 76 -17.15 -12.30 -0.17
N LEU A 77 -16.59 -12.45 -1.37
CA LEU A 77 -15.96 -11.35 -2.11
C LEU A 77 -16.97 -10.25 -2.47
N LEU A 78 -18.13 -10.62 -2.99
CA LEU A 78 -19.22 -9.68 -3.31
C LEU A 78 -19.74 -8.96 -2.05
N PHE A 79 -19.91 -9.71 -0.96
CA PHE A 79 -20.31 -9.12 0.31
C PHE A 79 -19.25 -8.11 0.81
N TYR A 80 -17.96 -8.43 0.68
CA TYR A 80 -16.89 -7.52 1.09
C TYR A 80 -16.81 -6.26 0.23
N VAL A 81 -17.05 -6.37 -1.09
CA VAL A 81 -17.17 -5.19 -1.97
C VAL A 81 -18.27 -4.24 -1.49
N ALA A 82 -19.45 -4.79 -1.14
CA ALA A 82 -20.55 -4.00 -0.62
C ALA A 82 -20.23 -3.38 0.75
N LEU A 83 -19.55 -4.13 1.63
CA LEU A 83 -19.15 -3.66 2.97
C LEU A 83 -18.15 -2.51 2.92
N THR A 84 -17.33 -2.42 1.86
CA THR A 84 -16.33 -1.37 1.64
C THR A 84 -16.82 -0.24 0.74
N ASP A 85 -18.14 -0.11 0.60
CA ASP A 85 -18.80 0.94 -0.17
C ASP A 85 -18.28 1.04 -1.62
N PHE A 86 -18.13 -0.12 -2.25
CA PHE A 86 -17.65 -0.24 -3.64
C PHE A 86 -16.33 0.48 -3.93
N SER A 87 -15.42 0.53 -2.98
CA SER A 87 -14.09 1.13 -3.16
C SER A 87 -13.43 0.60 -4.42
N VAL A 88 -12.92 1.50 -5.27
CA VAL A 88 -12.33 1.15 -6.59
C VAL A 88 -11.16 0.17 -6.45
N SER A 89 -10.33 0.32 -5.40
CA SER A 89 -9.24 -0.60 -5.10
C SER A 89 -9.73 -2.02 -4.79
N VAL A 90 -10.87 -2.13 -4.08
CA VAL A 90 -11.50 -3.43 -3.77
C VAL A 90 -12.15 -4.02 -5.00
N ILE A 91 -12.86 -3.22 -5.81
CA ILE A 91 -13.46 -3.69 -7.08
C ILE A 91 -12.37 -4.27 -7.98
N ARG A 92 -11.25 -3.55 -8.20
CA ARG A 92 -10.15 -4.04 -9.01
C ARG A 92 -9.60 -5.38 -8.51
N SER A 93 -9.27 -5.46 -7.23
CA SER A 93 -8.75 -6.70 -6.65
C SER A 93 -9.76 -7.84 -6.70
N SER A 94 -11.04 -7.53 -6.56
CA SER A 94 -12.13 -8.50 -6.67
C SER A 94 -12.24 -9.08 -8.07
N ILE A 95 -12.12 -8.25 -9.11
CA ILE A 95 -12.09 -8.72 -10.51
C ILE A 95 -10.88 -9.64 -10.73
N MET A 96 -9.70 -9.25 -10.25
CA MET A 96 -8.49 -10.09 -10.39
C MET A 96 -8.61 -11.42 -9.65
N ILE A 97 -9.17 -11.42 -8.43
CA ILE A 97 -9.41 -12.63 -7.64
C ILE A 97 -10.49 -13.51 -8.31
N PHE A 98 -11.55 -12.90 -8.85
CA PHE A 98 -12.56 -13.61 -9.63
C PHE A 98 -11.93 -14.36 -10.81
N ILE A 99 -11.09 -13.69 -11.60
CA ILE A 99 -10.39 -14.30 -12.74
C ILE A 99 -9.50 -15.45 -12.27
N LEU A 100 -8.77 -15.27 -11.18
CA LEU A 100 -7.89 -16.29 -10.59
C LEU A 100 -8.69 -17.53 -10.14
N LEU A 101 -9.79 -17.33 -9.44
CA LEU A 101 -10.64 -18.43 -8.95
C LEU A 101 -11.37 -19.11 -10.10
N PHE A 102 -11.88 -18.37 -11.07
CA PHE A 102 -12.52 -18.91 -12.25
C PHE A 102 -11.54 -19.73 -13.12
N ALA A 103 -10.34 -19.22 -13.34
CA ALA A 103 -9.29 -19.94 -14.06
C ALA A 103 -8.98 -21.30 -13.40
N ARG A 104 -9.00 -21.37 -12.07
CA ARG A 104 -8.85 -22.64 -11.32
C ARG A 104 -10.00 -23.61 -11.60
N VAL A 105 -11.23 -23.13 -11.74
CA VAL A 105 -12.39 -24.00 -12.04
C VAL A 105 -12.26 -24.60 -13.43
N VAL A 106 -11.86 -23.79 -14.43
CA VAL A 106 -11.65 -24.23 -15.82
C VAL A 106 -10.27 -24.88 -16.07
N ASN A 107 -9.49 -25.16 -15.02
CA ASN A 107 -8.15 -25.74 -15.11
C ASN A 107 -7.18 -24.94 -16.01
N ARG A 108 -7.30 -23.60 -16.05
CA ARG A 108 -6.41 -22.70 -16.76
C ARG A 108 -5.52 -21.92 -15.78
N LYS A 109 -4.37 -21.43 -16.28
CA LYS A 109 -3.52 -20.52 -15.54
C LYS A 109 -4.03 -19.09 -15.76
N ALA A 110 -4.23 -18.35 -14.67
CA ALA A 110 -4.49 -16.92 -14.75
C ALA A 110 -3.16 -16.17 -14.89
N ASP A 111 -3.09 -15.24 -15.81
CA ASP A 111 -1.98 -14.28 -15.93
C ASP A 111 -2.36 -13.01 -15.18
N ALA A 112 -1.46 -12.56 -14.30
CA ALA A 112 -1.73 -11.43 -13.40
C ALA A 112 -1.76 -10.09 -14.16
N LEU A 113 -0.91 -9.90 -15.19
CA LEU A 113 -0.91 -8.67 -15.99
C LEU A 113 -2.16 -8.57 -16.86
N ASN A 114 -2.57 -9.68 -17.50
CA ASN A 114 -3.82 -9.72 -18.27
C ASN A 114 -5.04 -9.49 -17.36
N SER A 115 -5.02 -10.05 -16.15
CA SER A 115 -6.08 -9.83 -15.16
C SER A 115 -6.13 -8.36 -14.69
N LEU A 116 -4.98 -7.72 -14.51
CA LEU A 116 -4.89 -6.30 -14.21
C LEU A 116 -5.41 -5.45 -15.38
N GLY A 117 -5.01 -5.77 -16.62
CA GLY A 117 -5.47 -5.07 -17.82
C GLY A 117 -7.00 -5.12 -17.96
N LEU A 118 -7.59 -6.30 -17.79
CA LEU A 118 -9.05 -6.46 -17.84
C LEU A 118 -9.74 -5.69 -16.69
N ALA A 119 -9.21 -5.79 -15.47
CA ALA A 119 -9.78 -5.06 -14.33
C ALA A 119 -9.73 -3.54 -14.56
N THR A 120 -8.60 -3.03 -15.07
CA THR A 120 -8.45 -1.60 -15.41
C THR A 120 -9.43 -1.18 -16.51
N ALA A 121 -9.55 -1.96 -17.58
CA ALA A 121 -10.49 -1.68 -18.66
C ALA A 121 -11.95 -1.60 -18.18
N LEU A 122 -12.35 -2.53 -17.29
CA LEU A 122 -13.70 -2.52 -16.71
C LEU A 122 -13.94 -1.32 -15.80
N ILE A 123 -12.94 -0.89 -15.03
CA ILE A 123 -13.03 0.30 -14.17
C ILE A 123 -13.13 1.57 -15.03
N CYS A 124 -12.37 1.65 -16.12
CA CYS A 124 -12.35 2.79 -17.04
C CYS A 124 -13.64 2.95 -17.88
N ILE A 125 -14.59 2.01 -17.81
CA ILE A 125 -15.95 2.20 -18.34
C ILE A 125 -16.61 3.41 -17.66
N ASN A 126 -16.31 3.65 -16.39
CA ASN A 126 -16.63 4.92 -15.73
C ASN A 126 -15.52 5.94 -16.03
N PRO A 127 -15.77 7.00 -16.83
CA PRO A 127 -14.73 7.97 -17.19
C PRO A 127 -14.17 8.73 -15.99
N PHE A 128 -14.94 8.89 -14.91
CA PHE A 128 -14.49 9.55 -13.69
C PHE A 128 -13.48 8.71 -12.88
N ALA A 129 -13.41 7.41 -13.11
CA ALA A 129 -12.46 6.54 -12.44
C ALA A 129 -10.99 6.87 -12.77
N VAL A 130 -10.72 7.47 -13.94
CA VAL A 130 -9.38 7.90 -14.35
C VAL A 130 -8.87 9.05 -13.47
N SER A 131 -9.78 9.89 -12.96
CA SER A 131 -9.47 11.01 -12.07
C SER A 131 -9.47 10.59 -10.58
N ASP A 132 -9.88 9.36 -10.28
CA ASP A 132 -9.87 8.84 -8.90
C ASP A 132 -8.45 8.45 -8.50
N THR A 133 -7.92 9.19 -7.53
CA THR A 133 -6.58 8.95 -6.94
C THR A 133 -6.40 7.49 -6.49
N SER A 134 -7.43 6.90 -5.89
CA SER A 134 -7.39 5.52 -5.41
C SER A 134 -7.26 4.52 -6.56
N ALA A 135 -7.99 4.75 -7.67
CA ALA A 135 -7.91 3.92 -8.88
C ALA A 135 -6.51 3.98 -9.49
N VAL A 136 -5.99 5.18 -9.74
CA VAL A 136 -4.69 5.40 -10.38
C VAL A 136 -3.56 4.78 -9.55
N LEU A 137 -3.47 5.12 -8.27
CA LEU A 137 -2.43 4.58 -7.38
C LEU A 137 -2.52 3.07 -7.25
N SER A 138 -3.72 2.52 -7.22
CA SER A 138 -3.93 1.09 -7.08
C SER A 138 -3.46 0.32 -8.32
N VAL A 139 -3.73 0.80 -9.54
CA VAL A 139 -3.25 0.20 -10.79
C VAL A 139 -1.74 0.30 -10.90
N LEU A 140 -1.17 1.50 -10.65
CA LEU A 140 0.27 1.74 -10.70
C LEU A 140 1.03 0.89 -9.67
N SER A 141 0.49 0.72 -8.48
CA SER A 141 1.11 -0.13 -7.44
C SER A 141 1.21 -1.59 -7.88
N VAL A 142 0.15 -2.15 -8.46
CA VAL A 142 0.17 -3.54 -8.95
C VAL A 142 1.09 -3.67 -10.17
N LEU A 143 1.11 -2.68 -11.05
CA LEU A 143 2.02 -2.67 -12.19
C LEU A 143 3.48 -2.64 -11.73
N GLY A 144 3.83 -1.85 -10.71
CA GLY A 144 5.14 -1.86 -10.07
C GLY A 144 5.51 -3.22 -9.51
N MET A 145 4.58 -3.84 -8.79
CA MET A 145 4.76 -5.17 -8.22
C MET A 145 4.97 -6.26 -9.29
N LEU A 146 4.22 -6.23 -10.38
CA LEU A 146 4.24 -7.28 -11.40
C LEU A 146 5.32 -7.07 -12.46
N ALA A 147 5.63 -5.82 -12.84
CA ALA A 147 6.56 -5.52 -13.93
C ALA A 147 7.95 -5.10 -13.43
N ILE A 148 8.05 -4.32 -12.35
CA ILE A 148 9.32 -3.75 -11.88
C ILE A 148 10.00 -4.65 -10.86
N LYS A 149 9.28 -5.14 -9.84
CA LYS A 149 9.86 -5.98 -8.78
C LYS A 149 10.62 -7.19 -9.33
N PRO A 150 10.08 -8.01 -10.26
CA PRO A 150 10.81 -9.17 -10.78
C PRO A 150 12.13 -8.79 -11.47
N LYS A 151 12.18 -7.61 -12.10
CA LYS A 151 13.42 -7.11 -12.73
C LYS A 151 14.44 -6.70 -11.66
N ILE A 152 14.01 -5.96 -10.62
CA ILE A 152 14.88 -5.60 -9.50
C ILE A 152 15.44 -6.87 -8.84
N ASP A 153 14.59 -7.86 -8.56
CA ASP A 153 14.98 -9.10 -7.93
C ASP A 153 15.96 -9.91 -8.80
N SER A 154 15.86 -9.83 -10.13
CA SER A 154 16.79 -10.51 -11.04
C SER A 154 18.20 -9.90 -11.04
N TYR A 155 18.31 -8.60 -10.75
CA TYR A 155 19.60 -7.89 -10.68
C TYR A 155 20.22 -7.90 -9.28
N LEU A 156 19.39 -7.76 -8.27
CA LEU A 156 19.76 -7.75 -6.86
C LEU A 156 19.51 -9.13 -6.25
N LYS A 157 20.21 -10.16 -6.70
CA LYS A 157 20.04 -11.54 -6.17
C LYS A 157 20.15 -11.49 -4.63
N PRO A 158 19.15 -12.00 -3.90
CA PRO A 158 19.24 -12.07 -2.45
C PRO A 158 20.43 -12.96 -2.08
N VAL A 159 21.33 -12.40 -1.29
CA VAL A 159 22.42 -13.17 -0.67
C VAL A 159 21.77 -14.25 0.20
N LYS A 160 22.43 -15.39 0.38
CA LYS A 160 22.01 -16.42 1.34
C LYS A 160 21.89 -15.77 2.72
N ALA A 161 20.66 -15.46 3.13
CA ALA A 161 20.34 -14.69 4.32
C ALA A 161 19.33 -15.44 5.17
N ASN A 162 19.24 -15.08 6.44
CA ASN A 162 18.20 -15.62 7.31
C ASN A 162 16.79 -15.13 6.85
N LYS A 163 15.74 -15.79 7.32
CA LYS A 163 14.35 -15.50 6.92
C LYS A 163 13.94 -14.05 7.15
N PHE A 164 14.43 -13.44 8.23
CA PHE A 164 14.12 -12.05 8.55
C PHE A 164 14.75 -11.08 7.54
N LEU A 165 16.02 -11.30 7.18
CA LEU A 165 16.71 -10.45 6.21
C LEU A 165 16.12 -10.61 4.80
N LEU A 166 15.69 -11.82 4.43
CA LEU A 166 14.95 -12.05 3.17
C LEU A 166 13.62 -11.29 3.17
N TYR A 167 12.87 -11.33 4.27
CA TYR A 167 11.63 -10.58 4.39
C TYR A 167 11.86 -9.07 4.28
N ALA A 168 12.88 -8.54 4.96
CA ALA A 168 13.24 -7.12 4.89
C ALA A 168 13.65 -6.71 3.47
N TYR A 169 14.43 -7.55 2.78
CA TYR A 169 14.80 -7.36 1.39
C TYR A 169 13.57 -7.34 0.47
N ASP A 170 12.69 -8.33 0.58
CA ASP A 170 11.46 -8.42 -0.22
C ASP A 170 10.55 -7.23 0.01
N SER A 171 10.39 -6.79 1.26
CA SER A 171 9.60 -5.61 1.61
C SER A 171 10.22 -4.33 1.02
N PHE A 172 11.54 -4.19 1.10
CA PHE A 172 12.26 -3.05 0.55
C PHE A 172 12.13 -2.99 -0.99
N THR A 173 12.42 -4.09 -1.70
CA THR A 173 12.35 -4.13 -3.17
C THR A 173 10.93 -3.96 -3.67
N LEU A 174 9.93 -4.47 -2.94
CA LEU A 174 8.52 -4.26 -3.22
C LEU A 174 8.15 -2.78 -3.08
N THR A 175 8.49 -2.15 -1.97
CA THR A 175 8.21 -0.72 -1.71
C THR A 175 8.90 0.14 -2.78
N LEU A 176 10.17 -0.13 -3.08
CA LEU A 176 10.91 0.57 -4.13
C LEU A 176 10.23 0.45 -5.50
N SER A 177 9.80 -0.75 -5.86
CA SER A 177 9.12 -1.02 -7.14
C SER A 177 7.81 -0.27 -7.26
N ILE A 178 7.04 -0.21 -6.18
CA ILE A 178 5.77 0.53 -6.11
C ILE A 178 6.05 2.03 -6.19
N MET A 179 7.02 2.54 -5.43
CA MET A 179 7.35 3.97 -5.44
C MET A 179 7.79 4.45 -6.82
N ILE A 180 8.57 3.65 -7.57
CA ILE A 180 8.99 3.99 -8.93
C ILE A 180 7.76 4.20 -9.85
N THR A 181 6.75 3.37 -9.75
CA THR A 181 5.56 3.48 -10.62
C THR A 181 4.55 4.50 -10.14
N THR A 182 4.42 4.69 -8.83
CA THR A 182 3.42 5.59 -8.24
C THR A 182 3.92 7.03 -8.10
N PHE A 183 5.22 7.29 -8.22
CA PHE A 183 5.80 8.61 -8.03
C PHE A 183 5.09 9.73 -8.82
N PRO A 184 4.79 9.59 -10.14
CA PRO A 184 4.12 10.66 -10.88
C PRO A 184 2.75 10.99 -10.32
N ALA A 185 1.99 9.95 -9.93
CA ALA A 185 0.67 10.13 -9.34
C ALA A 185 0.77 10.74 -7.93
N VAL A 186 1.72 10.30 -7.12
CA VAL A 186 1.96 10.88 -5.79
C VAL A 186 2.36 12.35 -5.91
N TRP A 187 3.20 12.68 -6.89
CA TRP A 187 3.57 14.06 -7.15
C TRP A 187 2.37 14.93 -7.51
N VAL A 188 1.50 14.44 -8.41
CA VAL A 188 0.31 15.19 -8.87
C VAL A 188 -0.74 15.34 -7.76
N PHE A 189 -0.97 14.28 -6.97
CA PHE A 189 -2.09 14.26 -6.02
C PHE A 189 -1.73 14.65 -4.60
N PHE A 190 -0.49 14.46 -4.15
CA PHE A 190 -0.11 14.60 -2.73
C PHE A 190 1.04 15.55 -2.47
N SER A 191 1.88 15.84 -3.44
CA SER A 191 3.07 16.70 -3.33
C SER A 191 4.09 16.33 -2.25
N ASN A 192 3.91 15.18 -1.56
CA ASN A 192 4.76 14.74 -0.45
C ASN A 192 5.21 13.30 -0.60
N ILE A 193 6.48 13.02 -0.36
CA ILE A 193 7.06 11.66 -0.31
C ILE A 193 7.73 11.45 1.03
N SER A 194 7.42 10.33 1.67
CA SER A 194 8.05 9.92 2.92
C SER A 194 9.01 8.75 2.68
N PHE A 195 10.31 8.97 2.93
CA PHE A 195 11.30 7.90 2.92
C PHE A 195 11.19 6.98 4.15
N VAL A 196 10.53 7.45 5.20
CA VAL A 196 10.21 6.63 6.39
C VAL A 196 9.38 5.41 6.01
N SER A 197 8.61 5.48 4.91
CA SER A 197 7.75 4.39 4.43
C SER A 197 8.52 3.07 4.19
N TYR A 198 9.80 3.12 3.83
CA TYR A 198 10.61 1.90 3.66
C TYR A 198 10.75 1.11 4.97
N LEU A 199 11.05 1.81 6.09
CA LEU A 199 11.14 1.20 7.40
C LEU A 199 9.75 0.88 7.98
N ALA A 200 8.82 1.81 7.81
CA ALA A 200 7.44 1.67 8.28
C ALA A 200 6.77 0.42 7.69
N ASN A 201 6.91 0.17 6.39
CA ASN A 201 6.27 -0.96 5.72
C ASN A 201 6.78 -2.33 6.23
N ILE A 202 8.05 -2.43 6.60
CA ILE A 202 8.61 -3.68 7.14
C ILE A 202 7.89 -4.09 8.43
N ILE A 203 7.52 -3.11 9.27
CA ILE A 203 6.93 -3.35 10.59
C ILE A 203 5.41 -3.27 10.53
N LEU A 204 4.86 -2.21 9.90
CA LEU A 204 3.42 -1.92 9.97
C LEU A 204 2.59 -2.86 9.10
N ILE A 205 3.10 -3.34 7.94
CA ILE A 205 2.34 -4.23 7.06
C ILE A 205 2.01 -5.57 7.74
N PRO A 206 2.96 -6.32 8.34
CA PRO A 206 2.61 -7.58 9.03
C PRO A 206 1.71 -7.35 10.24
N LEU A 207 1.90 -6.26 10.99
CA LEU A 207 1.03 -5.92 12.11
C LEU A 207 -0.38 -5.59 11.64
N ALA A 208 -0.51 -4.87 10.51
CA ALA A 208 -1.81 -4.56 9.92
C ALA A 208 -2.58 -5.81 9.49
N GLN A 209 -1.89 -6.79 8.90
CA GLN A 209 -2.52 -8.06 8.52
C GLN A 209 -3.05 -8.82 9.74
N LEU A 210 -2.25 -8.92 10.80
CA LEU A 210 -2.67 -9.55 12.06
C LEU A 210 -3.85 -8.80 12.69
N THR A 211 -3.76 -7.48 12.74
CA THR A 211 -4.84 -6.62 13.27
C THR A 211 -6.12 -6.77 12.46
N MET A 212 -6.03 -6.80 11.14
CA MET A 212 -7.18 -6.95 10.25
C MET A 212 -7.85 -8.32 10.42
N ILE A 213 -7.06 -9.40 10.45
CA ILE A 213 -7.60 -10.76 10.68
C ILE A 213 -8.30 -10.83 12.03
N GLY A 214 -7.67 -10.31 13.09
CA GLY A 214 -8.28 -10.25 14.41
C GLY A 214 -9.56 -9.41 14.45
N SER A 215 -9.57 -8.26 13.76
CA SER A 215 -10.76 -7.39 13.63
C SER A 215 -11.90 -8.10 12.91
N LEU A 216 -11.60 -8.92 11.90
CA LEU A 216 -12.58 -9.77 11.22
C LEU A 216 -13.19 -10.78 12.20
N PHE A 217 -12.38 -11.47 13.00
CA PHE A 217 -12.88 -12.40 14.03
C PHE A 217 -13.73 -11.70 15.09
N ILE A 218 -13.31 -10.52 15.57
CA ILE A 218 -14.11 -9.72 16.51
C ILE A 218 -15.47 -9.35 15.88
N SER A 219 -15.47 -8.98 14.60
CA SER A 219 -16.70 -8.60 13.89
C SER A 219 -17.66 -9.80 13.71
N LEU A 220 -17.13 -10.96 13.38
CA LEU A 220 -17.93 -12.19 13.19
C LEU A 220 -18.44 -12.78 14.50
N LEU A 221 -17.66 -12.72 15.56
CA LEU A 221 -17.98 -13.32 16.87
C LEU A 221 -18.61 -12.31 17.84
N GLY A 222 -18.82 -11.08 17.41
CA GLY A 222 -19.29 -9.94 18.24
C GLY A 222 -20.67 -10.09 18.86
N PHE A 223 -21.43 -11.13 18.52
CA PHE A 223 -22.71 -11.46 19.13
C PHE A 223 -22.58 -12.00 20.58
N SER A 224 -21.40 -12.48 20.99
CA SER A 224 -21.15 -12.99 22.35
C SER A 224 -19.92 -12.31 22.98
N LYS A 225 -20.13 -11.62 24.10
CA LYS A 225 -19.04 -10.95 24.84
C LYS A 225 -17.96 -11.92 25.29
N PHE A 226 -18.35 -13.10 25.77
CA PHE A 226 -17.39 -14.10 26.27
C PHE A 226 -16.48 -14.65 25.16
N ILE A 227 -17.04 -14.94 23.99
CA ILE A 227 -16.28 -15.48 22.86
C ILE A 227 -15.36 -14.41 22.26
N CYS A 228 -15.79 -13.14 22.28
CA CYS A 228 -15.05 -12.03 21.68
C CYS A 228 -13.84 -11.55 22.49
N ILE A 229 -13.76 -11.88 23.78
CA ILE A 229 -12.64 -11.44 24.64
C ILE A 229 -11.29 -11.93 24.10
N ILE A 230 -11.20 -13.21 23.72
CA ILE A 230 -9.95 -13.82 23.27
C ILE A 230 -9.44 -13.14 21.98
N PRO A 231 -10.22 -13.05 20.88
CA PRO A 231 -9.78 -12.35 19.69
C PRO A 231 -9.54 -10.85 19.95
N ALA A 232 -10.29 -10.21 20.85
CA ALA A 232 -10.06 -8.80 21.19
C ALA A 232 -8.71 -8.58 21.86
N VAL A 233 -8.32 -9.42 22.84
CA VAL A 233 -7.01 -9.33 23.51
C VAL A 233 -5.87 -9.61 22.53
N ILE A 234 -6.02 -10.64 21.69
CA ILE A 234 -4.99 -10.97 20.67
C ILE A 234 -4.83 -9.83 19.66
N THR A 235 -5.92 -9.20 19.24
CA THR A 235 -5.90 -8.09 18.26
C THR A 235 -5.39 -6.80 18.86
N TYR A 236 -5.60 -6.58 20.16
CA TYR A 236 -5.16 -5.36 20.85
C TYR A 236 -3.64 -5.17 20.76
N ILE A 237 -2.86 -6.25 20.90
CA ILE A 237 -1.39 -6.18 20.90
C ILE A 237 -0.85 -5.63 19.56
N PRO A 238 -1.14 -6.23 18.39
CA PRO A 238 -0.63 -5.72 17.12
C PRO A 238 -1.20 -4.34 16.79
N ALA A 239 -2.46 -4.04 17.13
CA ALA A 239 -3.03 -2.71 16.93
C ALA A 239 -2.31 -1.63 17.76
N LYS A 240 -2.04 -1.92 19.03
CA LYS A 240 -1.28 -1.03 19.91
C LYS A 240 0.15 -0.85 19.44
N LEU A 241 0.81 -1.92 19.01
CA LEU A 241 2.16 -1.85 18.44
C LEU A 241 2.19 -0.98 17.17
N MET A 242 1.21 -1.10 16.29
CA MET A 242 1.11 -0.24 15.09
C MET A 242 1.05 1.24 15.46
N LEU A 243 0.20 1.63 16.40
CA LEU A 243 0.08 3.01 16.87
C LEU A 243 1.40 3.50 17.48
N THR A 244 2.02 2.67 18.34
CA THR A 244 3.28 3.02 19.01
C THR A 244 4.43 3.17 18.02
N PHE A 245 4.56 2.25 17.05
CA PHE A 245 5.60 2.34 16.02
C PHE A 245 5.36 3.50 15.07
N ALA A 246 4.11 3.80 14.70
CA ALA A 246 3.79 4.97 13.89
C ALA A 246 4.15 6.27 14.62
N ASP A 247 3.85 6.39 15.91
CA ASP A 247 4.21 7.54 16.74
C ASP A 247 5.74 7.68 16.87
N LEU A 248 6.45 6.58 17.13
CA LEU A 248 7.90 6.56 17.27
C LEU A 248 8.62 6.92 15.95
N LEU A 249 8.17 6.40 14.83
CA LEU A 249 8.76 6.70 13.52
C LEU A 249 8.45 8.14 13.09
N ALA A 250 7.23 8.62 13.32
CA ALA A 250 6.85 9.97 12.98
C ALA A 250 7.61 11.01 13.80
N SER A 251 7.79 10.77 15.12
CA SER A 251 8.47 11.70 16.01
C SER A 251 9.97 11.77 15.77
N ASN A 252 10.62 10.63 15.46
CA ASN A 252 12.08 10.58 15.32
C ASN A 252 12.57 10.73 13.88
N LEU A 253 11.80 10.30 12.88
CA LEU A 253 12.21 10.26 11.48
C LEU A 253 11.32 11.11 10.57
N GLY A 254 10.37 11.89 11.12
CA GLY A 254 9.44 12.70 10.34
C GLY A 254 10.13 13.72 9.41
N PHE A 255 11.36 14.12 9.73
CA PHE A 255 12.17 15.01 8.88
C PHE A 255 12.59 14.39 7.54
N LEU A 256 12.46 13.06 7.37
CA LEU A 256 12.74 12.36 6.11
C LEU A 256 11.55 12.41 5.13
N THR A 257 10.58 13.27 5.36
CA THR A 257 9.52 13.59 4.38
C THR A 257 10.00 14.72 3.48
N LEU A 258 9.87 14.51 2.16
CA LEU A 258 10.20 15.54 1.18
C LEU A 258 8.92 16.11 0.57
N ASP A 259 8.83 17.43 0.52
CA ASP A 259 7.87 18.11 -0.32
C ASP A 259 8.38 18.08 -1.77
N VAL A 260 7.62 17.47 -2.67
CA VAL A 260 7.93 17.30 -4.08
C VAL A 260 7.07 18.18 -4.97
N SER A 261 6.47 19.24 -4.42
CA SER A 261 5.67 20.20 -5.17
C SER A 261 6.47 20.94 -6.26
N ASN A 262 7.82 20.94 -6.18
CA ASN A 262 8.68 21.60 -7.12
C ASN A 262 8.83 20.82 -8.44
N GLU A 263 8.67 21.50 -9.56
CA GLU A 263 8.75 20.94 -10.92
C GLU A 263 10.07 20.21 -11.23
N PHE A 264 11.18 20.56 -10.56
CA PHE A 264 12.47 19.88 -10.73
C PHE A 264 12.43 18.41 -10.35
N TYR A 265 11.63 18.01 -9.35
CA TYR A 265 11.50 16.60 -8.97
C TYR A 265 10.76 15.81 -10.05
N LEU A 266 9.76 16.41 -10.71
CA LEU A 266 9.09 15.77 -11.84
C LEU A 266 10.05 15.57 -13.00
N LEU A 267 10.82 16.59 -13.34
CA LEU A 267 11.79 16.55 -14.44
C LEU A 267 12.86 15.50 -14.18
N SER A 268 13.39 15.40 -12.96
CA SER A 268 14.35 14.36 -12.57
C SER A 268 13.76 12.97 -12.68
N TYR A 269 12.51 12.80 -12.27
CA TYR A 269 11.81 11.53 -12.38
C TYR A 269 11.60 11.11 -13.84
N CYS A 270 11.12 12.03 -14.69
CA CYS A 270 10.94 11.77 -16.12
C CYS A 270 12.28 11.36 -16.77
N LEU A 271 13.38 12.05 -16.43
CA LEU A 271 14.71 11.72 -16.93
C LEU A 271 15.14 10.30 -16.49
N ILE A 272 14.94 9.96 -15.22
CA ILE A 272 15.26 8.62 -14.69
C ILE A 272 14.45 7.55 -15.41
N ILE A 273 13.15 7.76 -15.65
CA ILE A 273 12.28 6.81 -16.38
C ILE A 273 12.73 6.64 -17.83
N VAL A 274 13.09 7.75 -18.50
CA VAL A 274 13.60 7.70 -19.88
C VAL A 274 14.91 6.92 -19.93
N LEU A 275 15.86 7.17 -19.01
CA LEU A 275 17.12 6.45 -18.92
C LEU A 275 16.91 4.93 -18.66
N LEU A 276 15.97 4.59 -17.76
CA LEU A 276 15.59 3.20 -17.50
C LEU A 276 14.96 2.55 -18.73
N GLY A 277 14.04 3.24 -19.40
CA GLY A 277 13.40 2.77 -20.63
C GLY A 277 14.42 2.53 -21.75
N LEU A 278 15.31 3.49 -21.99
CA LEU A 278 16.39 3.36 -22.96
C LEU A 278 17.33 2.18 -22.64
N SER A 279 17.66 1.99 -21.36
CA SER A 279 18.51 0.85 -20.94
C SER A 279 17.87 -0.51 -21.24
N LEU A 280 16.54 -0.59 -21.13
CA LEU A 280 15.75 -1.80 -21.43
C LEU A 280 15.65 -2.06 -22.93
N VAL A 281 15.44 -1.00 -23.73
CA VAL A 281 15.29 -1.11 -25.20
C VAL A 281 16.63 -1.43 -25.89
N LEU A 282 17.71 -0.80 -25.45
CA LEU A 282 19.02 -0.95 -26.08
C LEU A 282 19.70 -2.28 -25.78
N ASN A 283 19.12 -3.13 -24.95
CA ASN A 283 19.60 -4.48 -24.56
C ASN A 283 21.12 -4.53 -24.26
N ARG A 284 21.72 -3.38 -23.93
CA ARG A 284 23.11 -3.28 -23.52
C ARG A 284 23.19 -3.68 -22.05
N LYS A 285 24.16 -4.50 -21.69
CA LYS A 285 24.55 -4.82 -20.30
C LYS A 285 25.08 -3.55 -19.62
N ILE A 286 24.24 -2.51 -19.51
CA ILE A 286 24.56 -1.34 -18.69
C ILE A 286 24.68 -1.88 -17.26
N LYS A 287 25.85 -1.69 -16.68
CA LYS A 287 26.09 -2.10 -15.29
C LYS A 287 25.04 -1.39 -14.43
N VAL A 288 24.16 -2.13 -13.77
CA VAL A 288 23.10 -1.59 -12.89
C VAL A 288 23.67 -0.57 -11.92
N LYS A 289 24.90 -0.79 -11.45
CA LYS A 289 25.62 0.17 -10.60
C LYS A 289 25.79 1.55 -11.26
N ALA A 290 26.10 1.60 -12.58
CA ALA A 290 26.24 2.87 -13.29
C ALA A 290 24.87 3.56 -13.45
N LEU A 291 23.82 2.80 -13.74
CA LEU A 291 22.45 3.34 -13.84
C LEU A 291 21.98 3.93 -12.51
N VAL A 292 22.18 3.19 -11.40
CA VAL A 292 21.86 3.65 -10.05
C VAL A 292 22.67 4.89 -9.69
N ALA A 293 23.97 4.92 -10.00
CA ALA A 293 24.82 6.07 -9.73
C ALA A 293 24.35 7.32 -10.50
N VAL A 294 24.02 7.19 -11.79
CA VAL A 294 23.48 8.28 -12.60
C VAL A 294 22.14 8.76 -12.07
N SER A 295 21.23 7.85 -11.72
CA SER A 295 19.92 8.19 -11.14
C SER A 295 20.06 8.93 -9.81
N MET A 296 20.96 8.48 -8.94
CA MET A 296 21.26 9.17 -7.68
C MET A 296 21.90 10.53 -7.91
N SER A 297 22.85 10.66 -8.87
CA SER A 297 23.48 11.93 -9.19
C SER A 297 22.48 12.96 -9.73
N VAL A 298 21.55 12.53 -10.60
CA VAL A 298 20.46 13.38 -11.11
C VAL A 298 19.54 13.81 -9.97
N PHE A 299 19.18 12.89 -9.07
CA PHE A 299 18.33 13.21 -7.94
C PHE A 299 19.00 14.20 -6.97
N ILE A 300 20.29 13.98 -6.64
CA ILE A 300 21.06 14.90 -5.78
C ILE A 300 21.19 16.27 -6.43
N LEU A 301 21.47 16.33 -7.74
CA LEU A 301 21.60 17.59 -8.46
C LEU A 301 20.28 18.39 -8.43
N THR A 302 19.15 17.72 -8.71
CA THR A 302 17.83 18.37 -8.70
C THR A 302 17.41 18.79 -7.30
N ALA A 303 17.71 18.00 -6.27
CA ALA A 303 17.48 18.35 -4.88
C ALA A 303 18.33 19.59 -4.47
N SER A 304 19.59 19.62 -4.91
CA SER A 304 20.49 20.76 -4.65
C SER A 304 20.01 22.03 -5.36
N LEU A 305 19.56 21.94 -6.61
CA LEU A 305 19.00 23.05 -7.36
C LEU A 305 17.70 23.56 -6.71
N SER A 306 16.83 22.68 -6.29
CA SER A 306 15.59 23.02 -5.56
C SER A 306 15.92 23.73 -4.23
N ALA A 307 16.89 23.20 -3.47
CA ALA A 307 17.34 23.82 -2.23
C ALA A 307 17.93 25.23 -2.49
N PHE A 308 18.75 25.38 -3.53
CA PHE A 308 19.35 26.68 -3.92
C PHE A 308 18.29 27.71 -4.29
N GLN A 309 17.25 27.33 -5.05
CA GLN A 309 16.15 28.24 -5.41
C GLN A 309 15.30 28.67 -4.21
N ASN A 310 15.32 27.89 -3.12
CA ASN A 310 14.57 28.19 -1.90
C ASN A 310 15.39 28.98 -0.87
N ILE A 311 16.68 29.21 -1.13
CA ILE A 311 17.51 30.06 -0.29
C ILE A 311 16.98 31.50 -0.40
N GLY A 312 16.60 32.07 0.75
CA GLY A 312 16.09 33.45 0.82
C GLY A 312 14.58 33.59 0.61
N LYS A 313 13.84 32.53 0.38
CA LYS A 313 12.37 32.56 0.37
C LYS A 313 11.83 32.27 1.77
N THR A 314 11.14 33.25 2.34
CA THR A 314 10.36 33.07 3.57
C THR A 314 9.04 32.43 3.22
N TYR A 315 8.77 31.23 3.72
CA TYR A 315 7.48 30.55 3.56
C TYR A 315 6.55 30.98 4.69
N VAL A 316 5.40 31.57 4.33
CA VAL A 316 4.33 31.85 5.27
C VAL A 316 3.39 30.65 5.23
N ASN A 317 3.41 29.83 6.28
CA ASN A 317 2.48 28.72 6.40
C ASN A 317 1.22 29.21 7.10
N VAL A 318 0.17 29.49 6.32
CA VAL A 318 -1.14 29.84 6.88
C VAL A 318 -1.84 28.55 7.31
N SER A 319 -1.66 28.16 8.56
CA SER A 319 -2.48 27.08 9.12
C SER A 319 -3.90 27.59 9.35
N SER A 320 -4.88 26.71 9.17
CA SER A 320 -6.33 27.00 9.36
C SER A 320 -6.72 27.45 10.78
N ALA A 321 -5.77 27.64 11.68
CA ALA A 321 -5.93 28.03 13.07
C ALA A 321 -5.37 29.43 13.39
N ASN A 322 -5.47 30.40 12.48
CA ASN A 322 -5.09 31.81 12.69
C ASN A 322 -3.66 32.06 13.25
N ALA A 323 -2.75 31.12 13.18
CA ALA A 323 -1.35 31.32 13.55
C ALA A 323 -0.47 31.39 12.28
N VAL A 324 0.14 32.54 12.05
CA VAL A 324 1.18 32.71 11.02
C VAL A 324 2.51 32.33 11.67
N VAL A 325 3.10 31.21 11.27
CA VAL A 325 4.47 30.84 11.65
C VAL A 325 5.38 31.24 10.50
N ILE A 326 6.28 32.19 10.74
CA ILE A 326 7.31 32.63 9.81
C ILE A 326 8.59 31.81 10.11
N TYR A 327 9.08 31.03 9.15
CA TYR A 327 10.37 30.33 9.23
C TYR A 327 11.37 30.98 8.28
#